data_cb34f0ac9f5c88218dea6258caa0a32e
#
_entry.id   cb34f0ac9f5c88218dea6258caa0a32e
#
_cell.length_a   1.000
_cell.length_b   1.000
_cell.length_c   1.000
_cell.angle_alpha   90.00
_cell.angle_beta   90.00
_cell.angle_gamma   90.00
#
_symmetry.space_group_name_H-M   'P 1'
#
loop_
_entity.id
_entity.type
_entity.pdbx_description
1 polymer ?
#
loop_
_entity_poly.entity_id
_entity_poly.type
_entity_poly.pdbx_seq_one_letter_code
_entity_poly.pdbx_strand_id
1 'polypeptide(L)'
;MPRAKSICMSVGCTSVTVRSGRCEEHAPPKRGWKTSARNKNRPADFHKRRATVLARDRFTCQRCGSKTELEVDHLVPVANGGTWALSNLWVLCRSCHRQKTYFEDRR
;
A
#
# COMPACT_ATOMS: atom_id res chain seq x y z
N MET A 1 23.19 21.30 -13.58
CA MET A 1 22.30 21.96 -14.54
C MET A 1 20.88 21.50 -14.33
N PRO A 2 19.90 22.38 -14.31
CA PRO A 2 18.52 21.96 -14.29
C PRO A 2 18.18 21.19 -15.57
N ARG A 3 17.44 20.11 -15.44
CA ARG A 3 16.94 19.39 -16.60
C ARG A 3 16.02 20.27 -17.43
N ALA A 4 16.18 20.23 -18.76
CA ALA A 4 15.24 20.84 -19.65
C ALA A 4 13.84 20.24 -19.40
N LYS A 5 12.82 21.11 -19.28
CA LYS A 5 11.45 20.66 -19.08
C LYS A 5 10.94 20.01 -20.36
N SER A 6 10.31 18.86 -20.22
CA SER A 6 9.70 18.14 -21.33
C SER A 6 8.37 18.77 -21.75
N ILE A 7 7.98 18.50 -22.99
CA ILE A 7 6.70 18.95 -23.53
C ILE A 7 5.65 17.85 -23.30
N CYS A 8 4.41 18.23 -23.03
CA CYS A 8 3.31 17.33 -22.84
C CYS A 8 3.17 16.32 -24.01
N MET A 9 2.96 15.06 -23.69
CA MET A 9 2.84 13.98 -24.67
C MET A 9 1.51 13.97 -25.41
N SER A 10 0.52 14.73 -24.97
CA SER A 10 -0.78 14.78 -25.64
C SER A 10 -0.67 15.41 -27.01
N VAL A 11 -1.35 14.82 -27.98
CA VAL A 11 -1.30 15.30 -29.38
C VAL A 11 -1.76 16.77 -29.45
N GLY A 12 -0.96 17.62 -30.09
CA GLY A 12 -1.26 19.03 -30.25
C GLY A 12 -0.98 19.89 -29.02
N CYS A 13 -0.52 19.33 -27.91
CA CYS A 13 -0.20 20.08 -26.72
C CYS A 13 1.30 20.42 -26.68
N THR A 14 1.62 21.70 -26.48
CA THR A 14 2.99 22.19 -26.38
C THR A 14 3.34 22.69 -24.98
N SER A 15 2.42 22.48 -24.01
CA SER A 15 2.63 22.91 -22.63
C SER A 15 3.71 22.09 -21.93
N VAL A 16 4.37 22.72 -20.95
CA VAL A 16 5.42 22.05 -20.17
C VAL A 16 4.81 21.00 -19.27
N THR A 17 5.47 19.85 -19.18
CA THR A 17 5.02 18.74 -18.34
C THR A 17 5.18 19.08 -16.85
N VAL A 18 4.23 18.60 -16.05
CA VAL A 18 4.29 18.69 -14.58
C VAL A 18 4.45 17.32 -13.94
N ARG A 19 3.82 16.27 -14.50
CA ARG A 19 3.95 14.88 -14.05
C ARG A 19 3.51 13.90 -15.13
N SER A 20 4.00 12.69 -15.05
CA SER A 20 3.64 11.60 -15.97
C SER A 20 3.82 11.94 -17.46
N GLY A 21 4.77 12.84 -17.78
CA GLY A 21 5.01 13.29 -19.17
C GLY A 21 3.89 14.14 -19.73
N ARG A 22 3.03 14.75 -18.90
CA ARG A 22 1.88 15.55 -19.31
C ARG A 22 1.81 16.86 -18.55
N CYS A 23 1.19 17.86 -19.16
CA CYS A 23 0.94 19.14 -18.53
C CYS A 23 -0.18 19.03 -17.48
N GLU A 24 -0.42 20.14 -16.77
CA GLU A 24 -1.42 20.15 -15.70
C GLU A 24 -2.82 19.76 -16.18
N GLU A 25 -3.20 20.19 -17.38
CA GLU A 25 -4.53 19.87 -17.94
C GLU A 25 -4.67 18.40 -18.34
N HIS A 26 -3.61 17.79 -18.84
CA HIS A 26 -3.63 16.42 -19.36
C HIS A 26 -3.10 15.39 -18.37
N ALA A 27 -2.44 15.84 -17.30
CA ALA A 27 -1.92 14.92 -16.30
C ALA A 27 -3.05 14.26 -15.53
N PRO A 28 -2.92 12.96 -15.19
CA PRO A 28 -3.90 12.31 -14.32
C PRO A 28 -3.89 13.00 -12.94
N PRO A 29 -5.02 12.96 -12.23
CA PRO A 29 -5.06 13.52 -10.88
C PRO A 29 -4.03 12.82 -9.99
N LYS A 30 -3.44 13.54 -9.04
CA LYS A 30 -2.53 12.94 -8.07
C LYS A 30 -3.24 11.83 -7.33
N ARG A 31 -2.68 10.64 -7.36
CA ARG A 31 -3.20 9.54 -6.53
C ARG A 31 -2.97 9.88 -5.07
N GLY A 32 -4.04 10.23 -4.39
CA GLY A 32 -3.99 10.35 -2.95
C GLY A 32 -3.92 8.96 -2.33
N TRP A 33 -2.81 8.64 -1.68
CA TRP A 33 -2.69 7.38 -0.93
C TRP A 33 -3.81 7.25 0.12
N LYS A 34 -4.37 8.37 0.53
CA LYS A 34 -5.50 8.43 1.48
C LYS A 34 -6.83 7.95 0.89
N THR A 35 -6.91 7.75 -0.44
CA THR A 35 -8.16 7.35 -1.09
C THR A 35 -8.32 5.84 -1.23
N SER A 36 -7.30 5.04 -0.90
CA SER A 36 -7.44 3.59 -0.92
C SER A 36 -8.43 3.11 0.15
N ALA A 37 -9.15 2.03 -0.13
CA ALA A 37 -10.09 1.44 0.83
C ALA A 37 -9.41 1.13 2.17
N ARG A 38 -8.18 0.66 2.14
CA ARG A 38 -7.38 0.38 3.33
C ARG A 38 -7.19 1.63 4.18
N ASN A 39 -6.83 2.77 3.56
CA ASN A 39 -6.58 4.00 4.30
C ASN A 39 -7.86 4.69 4.78
N LYS A 40 -8.94 4.60 4.01
CA LYS A 40 -10.24 5.13 4.43
C LYS A 40 -10.77 4.46 5.69
N ASN A 41 -10.53 3.15 5.81
CA ASN A 41 -11.04 2.33 6.91
C ASN A 41 -10.04 2.15 8.04
N ARG A 42 -8.86 2.77 7.93
CA ARG A 42 -7.81 2.63 8.95
C ARG A 42 -8.23 3.31 10.26
N PRO A 43 -8.29 2.56 11.37
CA PRO A 43 -8.68 3.14 12.65
C PRO A 43 -7.62 4.12 13.18
N ALA A 44 -8.04 5.04 14.05
CA ALA A 44 -7.13 6.02 14.65
C ALA A 44 -6.07 5.35 15.53
N ASP A 45 -6.38 4.19 16.11
CA ASP A 45 -5.45 3.42 16.97
C ASP A 45 -4.64 2.37 16.19
N PHE A 46 -4.45 2.55 14.91
CA PHE A 46 -3.74 1.63 14.03
C PHE A 46 -2.38 1.22 14.59
N HIS A 47 -1.60 2.17 15.10
CA HIS A 47 -0.26 1.87 15.65
C HIS A 47 -0.34 0.99 16.90
N LYS A 48 -1.35 1.19 17.74
CA LYS A 48 -1.58 0.34 18.91
C LYS A 48 -1.94 -1.09 18.50
N ARG A 49 -2.82 -1.22 17.52
CA ARG A 49 -3.22 -2.54 17.00
C ARG A 49 -2.03 -3.27 16.39
N ARG A 50 -1.21 -2.55 15.63
CA ARG A 50 0.02 -3.10 15.04
C ARG A 50 0.97 -3.61 16.13
N ALA A 51 1.23 -2.80 17.14
CA ALA A 51 2.10 -3.18 18.26
C ALA A 51 1.56 -4.39 19.01
N THR A 52 0.25 -4.45 19.25
CA THR A 52 -0.42 -5.57 19.92
C THR A 52 -0.26 -6.87 19.12
N VAL A 53 -0.47 -6.81 17.81
CA VAL A 53 -0.32 -7.99 16.93
C VAL A 53 1.14 -8.46 16.89
N LEU A 54 2.09 -7.54 16.78
CA LEU A 54 3.50 -7.89 16.79
C LEU A 54 3.91 -8.59 18.09
N ALA A 55 3.47 -8.06 19.23
CA ALA A 55 3.75 -8.67 20.53
C ALA A 55 3.04 -10.03 20.68
N ARG A 56 1.78 -10.14 20.27
CA ARG A 56 1.01 -11.39 20.30
C ARG A 56 1.70 -12.49 19.51
N ASP A 57 2.17 -12.16 18.31
CA ASP A 57 2.81 -13.10 17.39
C ASP A 57 4.33 -13.21 17.64
N ARG A 58 4.81 -12.61 18.73
CA ARG A 58 6.23 -12.69 19.18
C ARG A 58 7.22 -12.22 18.13
N PHE A 59 6.86 -11.17 17.38
CA PHE A 59 7.72 -10.64 16.31
C PHE A 59 8.21 -11.73 15.36
N THR A 60 7.34 -12.64 15.00
CA THR A 60 7.65 -13.78 14.16
C THR A 60 6.64 -13.92 13.04
N CYS A 61 7.11 -14.14 11.80
CA CYS A 61 6.23 -14.43 10.68
C CYS A 61 5.41 -15.70 10.97
N GLN A 62 4.11 -15.60 10.84
CA GLN A 62 3.21 -16.72 11.14
C GLN A 62 3.17 -17.78 10.04
N ARG A 63 3.80 -17.52 8.89
CA ARG A 63 3.88 -18.50 7.79
C ARG A 63 5.22 -19.23 7.74
N CYS A 64 6.33 -18.51 7.82
CA CYS A 64 7.66 -19.11 7.65
C CYS A 64 8.54 -19.04 8.89
N GLY A 65 8.12 -18.34 9.93
CA GLY A 65 8.89 -18.20 11.17
C GLY A 65 10.03 -17.19 11.13
N SER A 66 10.14 -16.40 10.05
CA SER A 66 11.15 -15.35 9.97
C SER A 66 10.93 -14.28 11.03
N LYS A 67 12.01 -13.71 11.54
CA LYS A 67 11.97 -12.60 12.51
C LYS A 67 12.45 -11.28 11.94
N THR A 68 12.68 -11.22 10.63
CA THR A 68 13.16 -10.03 9.96
C THR A 68 12.14 -9.54 8.93
N GLU A 69 12.17 -8.24 8.63
CA GLU A 69 11.29 -7.60 7.66
C GLU A 69 9.80 -7.92 7.90
N LEU A 70 9.37 -7.77 9.15
CA LEU A 70 8.01 -8.12 9.56
C LEU A 70 7.03 -7.00 9.22
N GLU A 71 5.86 -7.41 8.77
CA GLU A 71 4.73 -6.53 8.46
C GLU A 71 3.46 -7.10 9.10
N VAL A 72 2.53 -6.22 9.47
CA VAL A 72 1.21 -6.64 9.93
C VAL A 72 0.26 -6.61 8.74
N ASP A 73 -0.35 -7.74 8.45
CA ASP A 73 -1.24 -7.91 7.31
C ASP A 73 -2.63 -8.36 7.75
N HIS A 74 -3.61 -8.24 6.86
CA HIS A 74 -4.96 -8.71 7.07
C HIS A 74 -5.10 -10.15 6.58
N LEU A 75 -5.72 -11.02 7.38
CA LEU A 75 -6.07 -12.38 6.94
C LEU A 75 -7.03 -12.32 5.76
N VAL A 76 -8.09 -11.52 5.91
CA VAL A 76 -8.99 -11.17 4.80
C VAL A 76 -8.67 -9.74 4.39
N PRO A 77 -8.29 -9.49 3.13
CA PRO A 77 -7.96 -8.14 2.67
C PRO A 77 -9.14 -7.17 2.85
N VAL A 78 -8.83 -5.92 3.14
CA VAL A 78 -9.87 -4.87 3.31
C VAL A 78 -10.72 -4.76 2.04
N ALA A 79 -10.12 -4.90 0.86
CA ALA A 79 -10.83 -4.90 -0.41
C ALA A 79 -11.87 -6.02 -0.53
N ASN A 80 -11.68 -7.13 0.19
CA ASN A 80 -12.57 -8.28 0.23
C ASN A 80 -13.46 -8.30 1.48
N GLY A 81 -13.65 -7.18 2.15
CA GLY A 81 -14.47 -7.07 3.34
C GLY A 81 -13.75 -7.32 4.66
N GLY A 82 -12.43 -7.44 4.63
CA GLY A 82 -11.64 -7.64 5.85
C GLY A 82 -11.70 -6.44 6.79
N THR A 83 -11.63 -6.71 8.08
CA THR A 83 -11.69 -5.70 9.13
C THR A 83 -10.31 -5.48 9.77
N TRP A 84 -10.21 -4.44 10.59
CA TRP A 84 -9.02 -4.14 11.39
C TRP A 84 -9.07 -4.79 12.78
N ALA A 85 -9.99 -5.73 13.00
CA ALA A 85 -10.04 -6.49 14.25
C ALA A 85 -8.74 -7.27 14.46
N LEU A 86 -8.29 -7.38 15.71
CA LEU A 86 -7.05 -8.10 16.02
C LEU A 86 -7.07 -9.54 15.52
N SER A 87 -8.25 -10.17 15.51
CA SER A 87 -8.43 -11.53 14.98
C SER A 87 -8.21 -11.64 13.47
N ASN A 88 -8.30 -10.53 12.74
CA ASN A 88 -8.06 -10.47 11.29
C ASN A 88 -6.66 -9.95 10.95
N LEU A 89 -5.81 -9.74 11.93
CA LEU A 89 -4.45 -9.25 11.74
C LEU A 89 -3.44 -10.30 12.16
N TRP A 90 -2.37 -10.42 11.42
CA TRP A 90 -1.27 -11.31 11.74
C TRP A 90 0.05 -10.73 11.24
N VAL A 91 1.16 -11.30 11.73
CA VAL A 91 2.50 -10.87 11.32
C VAL A 91 2.98 -11.75 10.19
N LEU A 92 3.41 -11.14 9.11
CA LEU A 92 4.07 -11.81 7.99
C LEU A 92 5.39 -11.11 7.69
N CYS A 93 6.39 -11.88 7.25
CA CYS A 93 7.57 -11.27 6.67
C CYS A 93 7.24 -10.73 5.27
N ARG A 94 8.06 -9.83 4.79
CA ARG A 94 7.85 -9.18 3.48
C ARG A 94 7.69 -10.19 2.35
N SER A 95 8.48 -11.26 2.36
CA SER A 95 8.42 -12.31 1.34
C SER A 95 7.08 -13.05 1.36
N CYS A 96 6.62 -13.47 2.55
CA CYS A 96 5.32 -14.14 2.69
C CYS A 96 4.16 -13.22 2.34
N HIS A 97 4.25 -11.93 2.71
CA HIS A 97 3.24 -10.94 2.36
C HIS A 97 3.13 -10.77 0.84
N ARG A 98 4.25 -10.71 0.13
CA ARG A 98 4.26 -10.64 -1.33
C ARG A 98 3.63 -11.87 -1.97
N GLN A 99 3.95 -13.06 -1.48
CA GLN A 99 3.36 -14.30 -1.97
C GLN A 99 1.86 -14.33 -1.76
N LYS A 100 1.40 -13.95 -0.58
CA LYS A 100 -0.03 -13.87 -0.28
C LYS A 100 -0.74 -12.90 -1.23
N THR A 101 -0.22 -11.70 -1.40
CA THR A 101 -0.80 -10.69 -2.30
C THR A 101 -0.85 -11.20 -3.74
N TYR A 102 0.22 -11.81 -4.19
CA TYR A 102 0.32 -12.31 -5.56
C TYR A 102 -0.61 -13.48 -5.84
N PHE A 103 -0.67 -14.47 -4.95
CA PHE A 103 -1.39 -15.71 -5.20
C PHE A 103 -2.80 -15.77 -4.62
N GLU A 104 -3.06 -15.10 -3.51
CA GLU A 104 -4.30 -15.22 -2.74
C GLU A 104 -5.19 -13.97 -2.85
N ASP A 105 -4.61 -12.77 -2.86
CA ASP A 105 -5.35 -11.50 -2.78
C ASP A 105 -5.69 -10.92 -4.16
N ARG A 106 -5.14 -11.45 -5.22
CA ARG A 106 -5.28 -10.95 -6.58
C ARG A 106 -6.40 -11.61 -7.37
N ARG A 107 -7.51 -11.79 -6.79
CA ARG A 107 -8.66 -12.38 -7.50
C ARG A 107 -9.67 -11.33 -7.89
#